data_b3adf1982be4a2dd069037337cf0b7d8
#
_entry.id   b3adf1982be4a2dd069037337cf0b7d8
#
_cell.length_a   1.000
_cell.length_b   1.000
_cell.length_c   1.000
_cell.angle_alpha   90.00
_cell.angle_beta   90.00
_cell.angle_gamma   90.00
#
_symmetry.space_group_name_H-M   'P 1'
#
loop_
_entity.id
_entity.type
_entity.pdbx_description
1 polymer ?
#
loop_
_entity_poly.entity_id
_entity_poly.type
_entity_poly.pdbx_seq_one_letter_code
_entity_poly.pdbx_strand_id
1 'polypeptide(L)'
;KTTGPDYPSHPSGENILGDITLLEAPAISGGSHNYYITHRANGIVNYSVEYDVQKLHPRFVCFTFDEVNSVTKVKRTNAWSWDPNIPKQYSTEFMFSGSGYDRGHMVASSDRTFSFEANKQTFYYSNMSPQLGELNQKYWMQLEQQVQAWGRNSRFRDVLYVAKGGTIRDDQVEPHKVKGKIVVPKYYWMALVVKKGTTYHGLGIWVEHRAYSADTPIRSVALSIDELEAKLGFDLFPNFPDDIEKQFEAESPASPDFLSN
;
A
#
# COMPACT_ATOMS: atom_id res chain seq x y z
N LYS A 1 -12.55 25.78 -6.11
CA LYS A 1 -13.08 24.38 -6.11
C LYS A 1 -12.96 23.87 -7.53
N THR A 2 -11.93 23.12 -7.82
CA THR A 2 -11.93 22.22 -8.96
C THR A 2 -12.84 21.07 -8.56
N THR A 3 -13.94 20.94 -9.23
CA THR A 3 -14.88 19.84 -9.09
C THR A 3 -14.21 18.58 -9.63
N GLY A 4 -13.44 17.90 -8.80
CA GLY A 4 -13.20 16.48 -8.97
C GLY A 4 -14.55 15.74 -8.84
N PRO A 5 -14.66 14.50 -9.33
CA PRO A 5 -15.88 13.76 -9.17
C PRO A 5 -16.26 13.75 -7.68
N ASP A 6 -17.54 14.05 -7.38
CA ASP A 6 -18.10 13.99 -6.03
C ASP A 6 -17.96 12.56 -5.50
N TYR A 7 -16.87 12.30 -4.80
CA TYR A 7 -16.78 11.08 -3.99
C TYR A 7 -17.62 11.29 -2.73
N PRO A 8 -18.48 10.34 -2.37
CA PRO A 8 -19.25 10.46 -1.13
C PRO A 8 -18.25 10.62 0.01
N SER A 9 -18.44 11.69 0.77
CA SER A 9 -17.51 12.15 1.81
C SER A 9 -17.26 11.14 2.94
N HIS A 10 -18.11 10.13 3.09
CA HIS A 10 -17.96 9.04 4.06
C HIS A 10 -18.70 7.80 3.58
N PRO A 11 -17.98 6.80 3.01
CA PRO A 11 -18.61 5.51 2.73
C PRO A 11 -19.11 4.91 4.05
N SER A 12 -20.38 4.54 4.08
CA SER A 12 -20.98 3.83 5.21
C SER A 12 -21.33 2.40 4.78
N GLY A 13 -21.20 1.45 5.70
CA GLY A 13 -21.54 0.05 5.43
C GLY A 13 -21.05 -0.85 6.54
N GLU A 14 -21.64 -2.04 6.62
CA GLU A 14 -21.32 -3.05 7.64
C GLU A 14 -19.85 -3.50 7.60
N ASN A 15 -19.18 -3.33 6.46
CA ASN A 15 -17.81 -3.78 6.23
C ASN A 15 -16.76 -2.66 6.45
N ILE A 16 -17.17 -1.48 6.89
CA ILE A 16 -16.26 -0.38 7.24
C ILE A 16 -15.90 -0.52 8.72
N LEU A 17 -14.87 -1.28 9.01
CA LEU A 17 -14.39 -1.60 10.36
C LEU A 17 -13.13 -0.82 10.73
N GLY A 18 -12.55 -0.09 9.77
CA GLY A 18 -11.34 0.67 9.95
C GLY A 18 -11.58 2.16 10.20
N ASP A 19 -10.49 2.87 10.49
CA ASP A 19 -10.48 4.30 10.70
C ASP A 19 -10.42 5.03 9.33
N ILE A 20 -11.53 5.66 8.97
CA ILE A 20 -11.67 6.40 7.69
C ILE A 20 -11.00 7.78 7.71
N THR A 21 -10.50 8.23 8.85
CA THR A 21 -9.90 9.57 9.02
C THR A 21 -8.39 9.60 8.84
N LEU A 22 -7.74 8.44 8.68
CA LEU A 22 -6.29 8.35 8.57
C LEU A 22 -5.78 9.10 7.34
N LEU A 23 -4.73 9.91 7.52
CA LEU A 23 -4.15 10.72 6.44
C LEU A 23 -3.53 9.87 5.33
N GLU A 24 -2.97 8.71 5.66
CA GLU A 24 -2.38 7.77 4.71
C GLU A 24 -3.41 7.02 3.86
N ALA A 25 -4.67 7.00 4.26
CA ALA A 25 -5.68 6.21 3.58
C ALA A 25 -6.07 6.82 2.23
N PRO A 26 -6.03 6.03 1.14
CA PRO A 26 -6.69 6.38 -0.12
C PRO A 26 -8.20 6.49 0.06
N ALA A 27 -8.88 7.06 -0.94
CA ALA A 27 -10.33 7.05 -0.99
C ALA A 27 -10.85 5.61 -0.90
N ILE A 28 -11.73 5.36 0.06
CA ILE A 28 -12.30 4.04 0.33
C ILE A 28 -13.45 3.82 -0.66
N SER A 29 -13.42 2.69 -1.38
CA SER A 29 -14.50 2.32 -2.29
C SER A 29 -15.77 1.95 -1.53
N GLY A 30 -15.63 1.19 -0.44
CA GLY A 30 -16.76 0.69 0.31
C GLY A 30 -17.63 -0.29 -0.50
N GLY A 31 -18.88 -0.42 -0.08
CA GLY A 31 -19.83 -1.34 -0.71
C GLY A 31 -19.83 -2.72 -0.06
N SER A 32 -20.74 -3.60 -0.54
CA SER A 32 -20.98 -4.92 0.07
C SER A 32 -19.83 -5.92 -0.12
N HIS A 33 -18.89 -5.64 -1.02
CA HIS A 33 -17.80 -6.55 -1.37
C HIS A 33 -16.44 -6.12 -0.83
N ASN A 34 -16.37 -4.96 -0.18
CA ASN A 34 -15.11 -4.41 0.32
C ASN A 34 -15.11 -4.32 1.84
N TYR A 35 -14.10 -4.92 2.45
CA TYR A 35 -13.84 -4.81 3.88
C TYR A 35 -12.71 -3.80 4.08
N TYR A 36 -12.99 -2.71 4.78
CA TYR A 36 -11.95 -1.77 5.20
C TYR A 36 -11.61 -2.02 6.68
N ILE A 37 -10.36 -2.39 6.93
CA ILE A 37 -9.87 -2.81 8.24
C ILE A 37 -8.69 -1.91 8.63
N THR A 38 -8.66 -1.47 9.90
CA THR A 38 -7.47 -0.86 10.49
C THR A 38 -6.95 -1.80 11.57
N HIS A 39 -5.80 -2.41 11.30
CA HIS A 39 -5.12 -3.25 12.27
C HIS A 39 -4.36 -2.39 13.27
N ARG A 40 -4.46 -2.75 14.54
CA ARG A 40 -3.74 -2.11 15.65
C ARG A 40 -2.82 -3.11 16.32
N ALA A 41 -1.67 -2.62 16.76
CA ALA A 41 -0.70 -3.40 17.52
C ALA A 41 -0.14 -2.53 18.63
N ASN A 42 -0.08 -3.06 19.85
CA ASN A 42 0.42 -2.34 21.02
C ASN A 42 -0.27 -0.98 21.25
N GLY A 43 -1.56 -0.91 20.97
CA GLY A 43 -2.39 0.29 21.17
C GLY A 43 -2.26 1.38 20.11
N ILE A 44 -1.47 1.17 19.06
CA ILE A 44 -1.31 2.12 17.96
C ILE A 44 -1.75 1.52 16.62
N VAL A 45 -2.04 2.38 15.65
CA VAL A 45 -2.32 1.94 14.27
C VAL A 45 -1.09 1.26 13.69
N ASN A 46 -1.28 0.07 13.13
CA ASN A 46 -0.25 -0.68 12.43
C ASN A 46 -0.34 -0.45 10.92
N TYR A 47 -1.40 -0.94 10.29
CA TYR A 47 -1.72 -0.66 8.89
C TYR A 47 -3.21 -0.85 8.64
N SER A 48 -3.70 -0.22 7.57
CA SER A 48 -5.06 -0.45 7.09
C SER A 48 -5.04 -1.15 5.73
N VAL A 49 -6.12 -1.85 5.44
CA VAL A 49 -6.34 -2.56 4.19
C VAL A 49 -7.80 -2.42 3.75
N GLU A 50 -8.04 -2.17 2.47
CA GLU A 50 -9.34 -2.39 1.86
C GLU A 50 -9.25 -3.65 1.00
N TYR A 51 -10.01 -4.70 1.38
CA TYR A 51 -9.98 -6.01 0.76
C TYR A 51 -11.25 -6.24 -0.04
N ASP A 52 -11.10 -6.58 -1.32
CA ASP A 52 -12.20 -6.92 -2.22
C ASP A 52 -12.43 -8.43 -2.21
N VAL A 53 -13.58 -8.88 -1.68
CA VAL A 53 -13.89 -10.31 -1.53
C VAL A 53 -14.32 -10.98 -2.83
N GLN A 54 -14.71 -10.23 -3.86
CA GLN A 54 -14.99 -10.78 -5.19
C GLN A 54 -13.70 -11.08 -5.96
N LYS A 55 -12.71 -10.22 -5.79
CA LYS A 55 -11.40 -10.33 -6.43
C LYS A 55 -10.39 -11.11 -5.59
N LEU A 56 -10.70 -11.31 -4.31
CA LEU A 56 -9.84 -11.96 -3.30
C LEU A 56 -8.46 -11.31 -3.23
N HIS A 57 -8.46 -9.97 -3.22
CA HIS A 57 -7.24 -9.19 -3.32
C HIS A 57 -7.40 -7.85 -2.60
N PRO A 58 -6.36 -7.34 -1.92
CA PRO A 58 -6.42 -6.00 -1.35
C PRO A 58 -6.45 -4.96 -2.46
N ARG A 59 -7.36 -3.99 -2.33
CA ARG A 59 -7.41 -2.83 -3.22
C ARG A 59 -6.28 -1.85 -2.92
N PHE A 60 -5.98 -1.66 -1.65
CA PHE A 60 -4.81 -0.95 -1.16
C PHE A 60 -4.46 -1.42 0.25
N VAL A 61 -3.25 -1.11 0.66
CA VAL A 61 -2.81 -1.06 2.06
C VAL A 61 -2.21 0.31 2.34
N CYS A 62 -2.26 0.76 3.58
CA CYS A 62 -1.63 2.03 3.97
C CYS A 62 -1.13 1.99 5.40
N PHE A 63 -0.07 2.75 5.66
CA PHE A 63 0.58 2.83 6.96
C PHE A 63 1.49 4.05 7.02
N THR A 64 2.09 4.29 8.17
CA THR A 64 3.05 5.37 8.35
C THR A 64 4.38 4.86 8.91
N PHE A 65 5.44 5.62 8.66
CA PHE A 65 6.65 5.56 9.48
C PHE A 65 6.74 6.86 10.29
N ASP A 66 6.87 6.73 11.58
CA ASP A 66 7.10 7.83 12.51
C ASP A 66 8.13 7.44 13.58
N GLU A 67 8.33 8.27 14.56
CA GLU A 67 9.30 8.03 15.63
C GLU A 67 8.98 6.76 16.43
N VAL A 68 7.69 6.44 16.61
CA VAL A 68 7.25 5.33 17.45
C VAL A 68 7.30 4.00 16.71
N ASN A 69 6.82 3.95 15.47
CA ASN A 69 6.60 2.71 14.73
C ASN A 69 7.75 2.35 13.75
N SER A 70 8.76 3.19 13.62
CA SER A 70 9.89 2.96 12.71
C SER A 70 11.02 2.11 13.31
N VAL A 71 10.95 1.81 14.60
CA VAL A 71 11.98 1.04 15.31
C VAL A 71 11.95 -0.43 14.92
N THR A 72 13.11 -1.09 14.96
CA THR A 72 13.25 -2.52 14.70
C THR A 72 13.54 -3.25 16.00
N LYS A 73 12.56 -4.01 16.49
CA LYS A 73 12.63 -4.78 17.73
C LYS A 73 12.54 -6.29 17.54
N VAL A 74 11.91 -6.72 16.44
CA VAL A 74 11.63 -8.14 16.19
C VAL A 74 12.07 -8.56 14.81
N LYS A 75 12.32 -9.85 14.66
CA LYS A 75 12.58 -10.49 13.35
C LYS A 75 11.26 -10.91 12.69
N ARG A 76 11.35 -11.27 11.43
CA ARG A 76 10.26 -11.85 10.64
C ARG A 76 9.63 -13.03 11.38
N THR A 77 8.32 -12.98 11.62
CA THR A 77 7.60 -14.00 12.40
C THR A 77 7.14 -15.19 11.56
N ASN A 78 6.92 -15.01 10.26
CA ASN A 78 6.29 -16.00 9.37
C ASN A 78 4.95 -16.52 9.93
N ALA A 79 4.18 -15.67 10.59
CA ALA A 79 2.95 -16.02 11.30
C ALA A 79 1.73 -16.07 10.36
N TRP A 80 1.84 -16.80 9.25
CA TRP A 80 0.82 -16.94 8.22
C TRP A 80 -0.55 -17.31 8.80
N SER A 81 -1.56 -16.51 8.49
CA SER A 81 -2.93 -16.71 8.99
C SER A 81 -3.95 -15.97 8.12
N TRP A 82 -5.22 -16.41 8.18
CA TRP A 82 -6.30 -15.57 7.66
C TRP A 82 -6.43 -14.32 8.52
N ASP A 83 -6.96 -13.25 7.92
CA ASP A 83 -7.27 -12.02 8.65
C ASP A 83 -8.53 -12.24 9.50
N PRO A 84 -8.45 -12.18 10.85
CA PRO A 84 -9.59 -12.46 11.70
C PRO A 84 -10.74 -11.45 11.59
N ASN A 85 -10.50 -10.30 10.93
CA ASN A 85 -11.52 -9.28 10.71
C ASN A 85 -12.32 -9.47 9.40
N ILE A 86 -11.95 -10.48 8.61
CA ILE A 86 -12.60 -10.81 7.33
C ILE A 86 -13.12 -12.25 7.43
N PRO A 87 -14.35 -12.56 6.97
CA PRO A 87 -14.85 -13.93 7.02
C PRO A 87 -13.87 -14.90 6.37
N LYS A 88 -13.59 -16.00 7.05
CA LYS A 88 -12.56 -16.99 6.68
C LYS A 88 -12.75 -17.56 5.26
N GLN A 89 -13.99 -17.63 4.78
CA GLN A 89 -14.31 -18.08 3.42
C GLN A 89 -13.64 -17.25 2.33
N TYR A 90 -13.23 -16.01 2.62
CA TYR A 90 -12.55 -15.12 1.69
C TYR A 90 -11.03 -15.13 1.83
N SER A 91 -10.49 -16.00 2.68
CA SER A 91 -9.04 -16.19 2.81
C SER A 91 -8.49 -16.92 1.60
N THR A 92 -7.32 -16.51 1.16
CA THR A 92 -6.59 -17.13 0.06
C THR A 92 -5.54 -18.14 0.55
N GLU A 93 -5.59 -18.51 1.82
CA GLU A 93 -4.74 -19.56 2.39
C GLU A 93 -4.85 -20.84 1.54
N PHE A 94 -3.71 -21.47 1.28
CA PHE A 94 -3.57 -22.67 0.43
C PHE A 94 -3.79 -22.46 -1.07
N MET A 95 -4.09 -21.24 -1.55
CA MET A 95 -4.36 -21.01 -2.97
C MET A 95 -3.10 -20.68 -3.78
N PHE A 96 -2.03 -20.23 -3.14
CA PHE A 96 -0.81 -19.82 -3.83
C PHE A 96 0.11 -20.99 -4.22
N SER A 97 0.03 -22.11 -3.53
CA SER A 97 0.86 -23.28 -3.81
C SER A 97 0.63 -23.79 -5.24
N GLY A 98 1.72 -23.95 -5.99
CA GLY A 98 1.68 -24.39 -7.40
C GLY A 98 1.15 -23.35 -8.39
N SER A 99 0.90 -22.11 -7.95
CA SER A 99 0.37 -21.06 -8.83
C SER A 99 1.40 -20.43 -9.76
N GLY A 100 2.68 -20.57 -9.46
CA GLY A 100 3.76 -19.87 -10.14
C GLY A 100 4.00 -18.45 -9.59
N TYR A 101 3.23 -18.04 -8.58
CA TYR A 101 3.37 -16.74 -7.92
C TYR A 101 3.77 -16.89 -6.47
N ASP A 102 4.52 -15.92 -5.97
CA ASP A 102 4.79 -15.75 -4.55
C ASP A 102 3.56 -15.22 -3.82
N ARG A 103 3.51 -15.43 -2.51
CA ARG A 103 2.65 -14.69 -1.59
C ARG A 103 3.29 -13.32 -1.37
N GLY A 104 3.03 -12.38 -2.29
CA GLY A 104 3.60 -11.04 -2.25
C GLY A 104 2.94 -10.19 -1.17
N HIS A 105 3.71 -9.77 -0.16
CA HIS A 105 3.26 -8.82 0.84
C HIS A 105 3.03 -7.45 0.22
N MET A 106 1.91 -6.79 0.53
CA MET A 106 1.74 -5.38 0.20
C MET A 106 2.39 -4.52 1.30
N VAL A 107 2.01 -4.65 2.55
CA VAL A 107 2.84 -4.17 3.68
C VAL A 107 3.95 -5.19 3.87
N ALA A 108 5.20 -4.81 3.66
CA ALA A 108 6.33 -5.71 3.82
C ALA A 108 6.53 -6.10 5.29
N SER A 109 7.00 -7.32 5.53
CA SER A 109 7.37 -7.75 6.89
C SER A 109 8.34 -6.76 7.54
N SER A 110 9.34 -6.30 6.79
CA SER A 110 10.33 -5.34 7.28
C SER A 110 9.78 -3.92 7.48
N ASP A 111 8.59 -3.62 7.00
CA ASP A 111 7.93 -2.34 7.29
C ASP A 111 7.44 -2.26 8.75
N ARG A 112 7.09 -3.40 9.34
CA ARG A 112 6.41 -3.51 10.64
C ARG A 112 7.18 -4.42 11.59
N THR A 113 8.30 -3.94 12.10
CA THR A 113 9.19 -4.68 13.00
C THR A 113 9.27 -4.06 14.40
N PHE A 114 8.35 -3.14 14.72
CA PHE A 114 8.36 -2.47 16.02
C PHE A 114 7.79 -3.33 17.15
N SER A 115 7.05 -4.39 16.83
CA SER A 115 6.57 -5.38 17.79
C SER A 115 6.27 -6.72 17.12
N PHE A 116 6.19 -7.79 17.92
CA PHE A 116 5.78 -9.10 17.44
C PHE A 116 4.38 -9.06 16.81
N GLU A 117 3.41 -8.43 17.49
CA GLU A 117 2.04 -8.30 17.01
C GLU A 117 1.96 -7.53 15.68
N ALA A 118 2.70 -6.44 15.56
CA ALA A 118 2.73 -5.66 14.33
C ALA A 118 3.27 -6.49 13.16
N ASN A 119 4.34 -7.23 13.36
CA ASN A 119 4.93 -8.07 12.31
C ASN A 119 4.02 -9.24 11.95
N LYS A 120 3.43 -9.91 12.96
CA LYS A 120 2.46 -10.99 12.76
C LYS A 120 1.33 -10.59 11.82
N GLN A 121 0.80 -9.39 11.97
CA GLN A 121 -0.32 -8.89 11.16
C GLN A 121 0.05 -8.72 9.68
N THR A 122 1.33 -8.53 9.34
CA THR A 122 1.75 -8.45 7.94
C THR A 122 1.64 -9.79 7.20
N PHE A 123 1.48 -10.90 7.93
CA PHE A 123 1.31 -12.25 7.39
C PHE A 123 -0.16 -12.66 7.21
N TYR A 124 -1.10 -11.75 7.41
CA TYR A 124 -2.49 -12.01 7.06
C TYR A 124 -2.65 -12.13 5.55
N TYR A 125 -3.42 -13.11 5.08
CA TYR A 125 -3.67 -13.30 3.65
C TYR A 125 -4.40 -12.13 3.00
N SER A 126 -5.10 -11.29 3.74
CA SER A 126 -5.65 -10.02 3.26
C SER A 126 -4.60 -9.04 2.75
N ASN A 127 -3.34 -9.23 3.15
CA ASN A 127 -2.18 -8.42 2.75
C ASN A 127 -1.41 -9.04 1.57
N MET A 128 -1.87 -10.15 0.99
CA MET A 128 -1.12 -10.91 -0.01
C MET A 128 -1.63 -10.69 -1.42
N SER A 129 -0.70 -10.61 -2.37
CA SER A 129 -0.94 -10.53 -3.81
C SER A 129 -0.19 -11.65 -4.54
N PRO A 130 -0.79 -12.26 -5.59
CA PRO A 130 -0.03 -13.15 -6.47
C PRO A 130 1.00 -12.33 -7.24
N GLN A 131 2.26 -12.44 -6.85
CA GLN A 131 3.34 -11.62 -7.39
C GLN A 131 4.46 -12.52 -7.92
N LEU A 132 4.96 -12.23 -9.14
CA LEU A 132 6.10 -12.95 -9.69
C LEU A 132 7.31 -12.84 -8.75
N GLY A 133 7.96 -13.98 -8.49
CA GLY A 133 9.15 -14.01 -7.64
C GLY A 133 10.26 -13.10 -8.14
N GLU A 134 10.39 -12.99 -9.46
CA GLU A 134 11.39 -12.11 -10.11
C GLU A 134 11.14 -10.63 -9.88
N LEU A 135 9.92 -10.22 -9.55
CA LEU A 135 9.61 -8.87 -9.10
C LEU A 135 9.67 -8.78 -7.57
N ASN A 136 8.91 -9.65 -6.89
CA ASN A 136 8.75 -9.63 -5.43
C ASN A 136 10.08 -9.72 -4.67
N GLN A 137 10.96 -10.63 -5.10
CA GLN A 137 12.23 -10.91 -4.41
C GLN A 137 13.39 -10.05 -4.90
N LYS A 138 13.19 -9.22 -5.91
CA LYS A 138 14.22 -8.42 -6.55
C LYS A 138 13.85 -6.94 -6.57
N TYR A 139 13.35 -6.42 -7.67
CA TYR A 139 13.16 -4.97 -7.82
C TYR A 139 12.11 -4.39 -6.86
N TRP A 140 10.99 -5.07 -6.66
CA TRP A 140 9.99 -4.62 -5.67
C TRP A 140 10.58 -4.55 -4.26
N MET A 141 11.36 -5.55 -3.89
CA MET A 141 12.09 -5.54 -2.62
C MET A 141 13.09 -4.37 -2.52
N GLN A 142 13.76 -4.02 -3.62
CA GLN A 142 14.63 -2.83 -3.64
C GLN A 142 13.85 -1.54 -3.37
N LEU A 143 12.66 -1.40 -3.96
CA LEU A 143 11.78 -0.27 -3.72
C LEU A 143 11.31 -0.24 -2.26
N GLU A 144 10.92 -1.38 -1.72
CA GLU A 144 10.54 -1.51 -0.31
C GLU A 144 11.69 -1.10 0.63
N GLN A 145 12.91 -1.55 0.35
CA GLN A 145 14.09 -1.19 1.13
C GLN A 145 14.37 0.32 1.09
N GLN A 146 14.17 0.96 -0.06
CA GLN A 146 14.30 2.41 -0.18
C GLN A 146 13.26 3.15 0.67
N VAL A 147 12.00 2.70 0.63
CA VAL A 147 10.93 3.28 1.46
C VAL A 147 11.24 3.11 2.94
N GLN A 148 11.73 1.94 3.34
CA GLN A 148 12.15 1.68 4.72
C GLN A 148 13.32 2.56 5.15
N ALA A 149 14.29 2.79 4.26
CA ALA A 149 15.41 3.70 4.54
C ALA A 149 14.93 5.13 4.79
N TRP A 150 14.04 5.64 3.96
CA TRP A 150 13.39 6.95 4.18
C TRP A 150 12.58 6.96 5.48
N GLY A 151 11.76 5.95 5.69
CA GLY A 151 10.87 5.84 6.84
C GLY A 151 11.61 5.77 8.18
N ARG A 152 12.82 5.21 8.21
CA ARG A 152 13.66 5.10 9.40
C ARG A 152 14.64 6.25 9.58
N ASN A 153 14.68 7.20 8.65
CA ASN A 153 15.54 8.37 8.73
C ASN A 153 14.81 9.56 9.37
N SER A 154 15.05 9.79 10.65
CA SER A 154 14.44 10.90 11.39
C SER A 154 14.88 12.28 10.91
N ARG A 155 15.99 12.38 10.18
CA ARG A 155 16.41 13.63 9.54
C ARG A 155 15.59 13.94 8.30
N PHE A 156 15.11 12.90 7.63
CA PHE A 156 14.31 13.02 6.39
C PHE A 156 12.84 13.28 6.69
N ARG A 157 12.28 12.64 7.72
CA ARG A 157 10.84 12.67 7.99
C ARG A 157 10.50 12.97 9.44
N ASP A 158 9.41 13.68 9.67
CA ASP A 158 8.63 13.58 10.91
C ASP A 158 7.65 12.41 10.77
N VAL A 159 6.94 12.36 9.66
CA VAL A 159 6.07 11.23 9.27
C VAL A 159 6.26 10.95 7.79
N LEU A 160 6.36 9.67 7.43
CA LEU A 160 6.24 9.20 6.06
C LEU A 160 4.91 8.45 5.93
N TYR A 161 4.00 8.99 5.13
CA TYR A 161 2.71 8.37 4.82
C TYR A 161 2.88 7.49 3.59
N VAL A 162 2.42 6.24 3.66
CA VAL A 162 2.60 5.24 2.60
C VAL A 162 1.27 4.59 2.27
N ALA A 163 0.95 4.53 0.99
CA ALA A 163 -0.09 3.64 0.46
C ALA A 163 0.51 2.79 -0.65
N LYS A 164 0.10 1.54 -0.75
CA LYS A 164 0.62 0.59 -1.74
C LYS A 164 -0.50 -0.31 -2.25
N GLY A 165 -0.30 -0.88 -3.42
CA GLY A 165 -1.19 -1.92 -3.91
C GLY A 165 -0.74 -2.55 -5.22
N GLY A 166 -1.44 -3.63 -5.57
CA GLY A 166 -1.50 -4.13 -6.92
C GLY A 166 -2.80 -3.65 -7.56
N THR A 167 -2.80 -3.41 -8.85
CA THR A 167 -4.00 -2.97 -9.55
C THR A 167 -5.02 -4.09 -9.65
N ILE A 168 -6.29 -3.78 -9.36
CA ILE A 168 -7.38 -4.76 -9.43
C ILE A 168 -8.57 -4.31 -10.28
N ARG A 169 -8.50 -3.11 -10.88
CA ARG A 169 -9.50 -2.67 -11.85
C ARG A 169 -9.50 -3.62 -13.04
N ASP A 170 -10.67 -3.92 -13.61
CA ASP A 170 -10.82 -4.96 -14.63
C ASP A 170 -9.93 -4.80 -15.86
N ASP A 171 -9.59 -3.55 -16.21
CA ASP A 171 -8.67 -3.25 -17.31
C ASP A 171 -7.16 -3.29 -16.90
N GLN A 172 -6.87 -3.57 -15.64
CA GLN A 172 -5.52 -3.59 -15.09
C GLN A 172 -5.15 -4.92 -14.41
N VAL A 173 -5.84 -5.98 -14.75
CA VAL A 173 -5.54 -7.34 -14.28
C VAL A 173 -5.24 -8.27 -15.45
N GLU A 174 -4.46 -9.30 -15.18
CA GLU A 174 -4.18 -10.35 -16.16
C GLU A 174 -5.47 -11.11 -16.52
N PRO A 175 -5.54 -11.72 -17.72
CA PRO A 175 -6.72 -12.46 -18.13
C PRO A 175 -6.96 -13.75 -17.34
N HIS A 176 -5.92 -14.29 -16.70
CA HIS A 176 -6.01 -15.47 -15.84
C HIS A 176 -6.12 -15.08 -14.37
N LYS A 177 -6.66 -15.99 -13.56
CA LYS A 177 -6.76 -15.87 -12.11
C LYS A 177 -6.10 -17.07 -11.44
N VAL A 178 -5.51 -16.85 -10.27
CA VAL A 178 -5.00 -17.95 -9.46
C VAL A 178 -6.18 -18.81 -8.96
N LYS A 179 -6.12 -20.10 -9.25
CA LYS A 179 -7.22 -21.05 -8.96
C LYS A 179 -8.59 -20.61 -9.52
N GLY A 180 -8.59 -19.81 -10.58
CA GLY A 180 -9.80 -19.25 -11.17
C GLY A 180 -10.50 -18.20 -10.30
N LYS A 181 -9.89 -17.72 -9.24
CA LYS A 181 -10.53 -16.87 -8.21
C LYS A 181 -9.77 -15.59 -7.89
N ILE A 182 -8.46 -15.66 -7.65
CA ILE A 182 -7.67 -14.50 -7.26
C ILE A 182 -7.22 -13.75 -8.50
N VAL A 183 -7.55 -12.46 -8.61
CA VAL A 183 -7.05 -11.61 -9.69
C VAL A 183 -5.54 -11.43 -9.57
N VAL A 184 -4.88 -11.28 -10.72
CA VAL A 184 -3.44 -11.05 -10.80
C VAL A 184 -3.23 -9.65 -11.37
N PRO A 185 -2.62 -8.72 -10.59
CA PRO A 185 -2.37 -7.37 -11.06
C PRO A 185 -1.44 -7.33 -12.28
N LYS A 186 -1.70 -6.40 -13.19
CA LYS A 186 -0.75 -6.03 -14.25
C LYS A 186 0.30 -5.05 -13.75
N TYR A 187 -0.01 -4.29 -12.68
CA TYR A 187 0.86 -3.23 -12.15
C TYR A 187 0.86 -3.25 -10.63
N TYR A 188 1.97 -2.78 -10.06
CA TYR A 188 2.10 -2.48 -8.64
C TYR A 188 2.49 -1.02 -8.45
N TRP A 189 2.07 -0.43 -7.36
CA TRP A 189 2.25 0.99 -7.11
C TRP A 189 2.55 1.29 -5.65
N MET A 190 3.21 2.43 -5.44
CA MET A 190 3.41 3.04 -4.12
C MET A 190 3.09 4.53 -4.22
N ALA A 191 2.47 5.07 -3.19
CA ALA A 191 2.21 6.49 -3.02
C ALA A 191 2.81 6.92 -1.69
N LEU A 192 3.66 7.93 -1.72
CA LEU A 192 4.43 8.39 -0.56
C LEU A 192 4.22 9.88 -0.37
N VAL A 193 3.98 10.30 0.88
CA VAL A 193 4.04 11.70 1.29
C VAL A 193 4.95 11.80 2.51
N VAL A 194 5.98 12.61 2.42
CA VAL A 194 6.85 12.92 3.55
C VAL A 194 6.48 14.27 4.14
N LYS A 195 6.29 14.29 5.45
CA LYS A 195 6.18 15.50 6.26
C LYS A 195 7.48 15.73 6.99
N LYS A 196 8.06 16.92 6.86
CA LYS A 196 9.18 17.39 7.67
C LYS A 196 8.94 18.85 8.07
N GLY A 197 8.79 19.11 9.36
CA GLY A 197 8.38 20.44 9.84
C GLY A 197 7.04 20.84 9.25
N THR A 198 7.00 21.94 8.51
CA THR A 198 5.82 22.45 7.83
C THR A 198 5.79 22.12 6.34
N THR A 199 6.76 21.34 5.83
CA THR A 199 6.88 21.00 4.42
C THR A 199 6.36 19.58 4.14
N TYR A 200 5.76 19.40 2.96
CA TYR A 200 5.23 18.12 2.48
C TYR A 200 5.70 17.89 1.05
N HIS A 201 6.17 16.69 0.77
CA HIS A 201 6.59 16.28 -0.56
C HIS A 201 5.98 14.93 -0.92
N GLY A 202 5.59 14.77 -2.17
CA GLY A 202 4.93 13.57 -2.67
C GLY A 202 5.73 12.85 -3.75
N LEU A 203 5.57 11.54 -3.79
CA LEU A 203 6.17 10.68 -4.81
C LEU A 203 5.26 9.50 -5.10
N GLY A 204 4.97 9.27 -6.37
CA GLY A 204 4.33 8.06 -6.87
C GLY A 204 5.35 7.12 -7.49
N ILE A 205 5.10 5.82 -7.38
CA ILE A 205 5.87 4.76 -8.04
C ILE A 205 4.90 3.82 -8.75
N TRP A 206 5.24 3.49 -9.99
CA TRP A 206 4.42 2.60 -10.83
C TRP A 206 5.33 1.62 -11.55
N VAL A 207 5.12 0.33 -11.35
CA VAL A 207 5.86 -0.73 -12.02
C VAL A 207 4.91 -1.72 -12.69
N GLU A 208 5.34 -2.24 -13.82
CA GLU A 208 4.67 -3.39 -14.45
C GLU A 208 4.95 -4.66 -13.64
N HIS A 209 4.02 -5.61 -13.70
CA HIS A 209 4.18 -6.92 -13.05
C HIS A 209 5.10 -7.81 -13.90
N ARG A 210 6.40 -7.57 -13.80
CA ARG A 210 7.47 -8.27 -14.53
C ARG A 210 8.82 -8.10 -13.83
N ALA A 211 9.83 -8.83 -14.32
CA ALA A 211 11.20 -8.61 -13.91
C ALA A 211 11.72 -7.23 -14.36
N TYR A 212 12.56 -6.63 -13.54
CA TYR A 212 13.30 -5.40 -13.83
C TYR A 212 14.78 -5.66 -13.60
N SER A 213 15.64 -4.94 -14.35
CA SER A 213 17.06 -4.90 -14.03
C SER A 213 17.29 -4.29 -12.65
N ALA A 214 18.25 -4.85 -11.91
CA ALA A 214 18.64 -4.30 -10.61
C ALA A 214 19.16 -2.85 -10.71
N ASP A 215 19.64 -2.46 -11.88
CA ASP A 215 20.16 -1.10 -12.15
C ASP A 215 19.08 -0.11 -12.56
N THR A 216 17.81 -0.52 -12.60
CA THR A 216 16.71 0.37 -12.95
C THR A 216 16.61 1.52 -11.97
N PRO A 217 16.86 2.79 -12.40
CA PRO A 217 16.77 3.91 -11.49
C PRO A 217 15.33 4.11 -11.01
N ILE A 218 15.16 4.45 -9.74
CA ILE A 218 13.84 4.75 -9.18
C ILE A 218 13.13 5.89 -9.95
N ARG A 219 13.89 6.85 -10.48
CA ARG A 219 13.35 7.94 -11.30
C ARG A 219 12.61 7.44 -12.54
N SER A 220 13.00 6.30 -13.10
CA SER A 220 12.37 5.76 -14.30
C SER A 220 10.98 5.17 -14.06
N VAL A 221 10.64 4.88 -12.81
CA VAL A 221 9.33 4.37 -12.38
C VAL A 221 8.58 5.34 -11.50
N ALA A 222 9.11 6.55 -11.33
CA ALA A 222 8.54 7.60 -10.49
C ALA A 222 7.59 8.50 -11.27
N LEU A 223 6.52 8.94 -10.62
CA LEU A 223 5.55 9.91 -11.14
C LEU A 223 5.03 10.79 -10.01
N SER A 224 4.28 11.83 -10.37
CA SER A 224 3.56 12.63 -9.38
C SER A 224 2.40 11.84 -8.77
N ILE A 225 1.90 12.28 -7.64
CA ILE A 225 0.68 11.71 -7.04
C ILE A 225 -0.51 11.87 -7.99
N ASP A 226 -0.66 13.04 -8.63
CA ASP A 226 -1.72 13.28 -9.62
C ASP A 226 -1.67 12.29 -10.79
N GLU A 227 -0.48 12.03 -11.32
CA GLU A 227 -0.31 11.05 -12.41
C GLU A 227 -0.64 9.63 -11.95
N LEU A 228 -0.27 9.28 -10.71
CA LEU A 228 -0.60 7.99 -10.14
C LEU A 228 -2.11 7.82 -9.96
N GLU A 229 -2.80 8.84 -9.47
CA GLU A 229 -4.26 8.85 -9.34
C GLU A 229 -4.96 8.65 -10.68
N ALA A 230 -4.46 9.32 -11.73
CA ALA A 230 -4.99 9.15 -13.08
C ALA A 230 -4.87 7.70 -13.58
N LYS A 231 -3.76 7.03 -13.25
CA LYS A 231 -3.56 5.61 -13.59
C LYS A 231 -4.44 4.68 -12.78
N LEU A 232 -4.61 4.97 -11.48
CA LEU A 232 -5.39 4.13 -10.56
C LEU A 232 -6.90 4.32 -10.70
N GLY A 233 -7.34 5.54 -11.01
CA GLY A 233 -8.76 5.89 -11.08
C GLY A 233 -9.40 6.14 -9.71
N PHE A 234 -8.62 6.41 -8.67
CA PHE A 234 -9.13 6.82 -7.37
C PHE A 234 -8.17 7.81 -6.68
N ASP A 235 -8.72 8.55 -5.72
CA ASP A 235 -8.03 9.60 -5.00
C ASP A 235 -7.06 9.03 -3.95
N LEU A 236 -5.89 9.63 -3.86
CA LEU A 236 -4.86 9.31 -2.87
C LEU A 236 -4.77 10.44 -1.86
N PHE A 237 -4.63 10.10 -0.59
CA PHE A 237 -4.49 11.05 0.51
C PHE A 237 -5.65 12.07 0.62
N PRO A 238 -6.92 11.66 0.43
CA PRO A 238 -8.06 12.60 0.42
C PRO A 238 -8.31 13.26 1.77
N ASN A 239 -7.80 12.71 2.85
CA ASN A 239 -8.01 13.25 4.21
C ASN A 239 -7.06 14.40 4.58
N PHE A 240 -6.06 14.67 3.75
CA PHE A 240 -5.24 15.87 3.93
C PHE A 240 -6.07 17.14 3.64
N PRO A 241 -5.86 18.23 4.41
CA PRO A 241 -6.44 19.53 4.06
C PRO A 241 -5.98 19.97 2.65
N ASP A 242 -6.87 20.62 1.89
CA ASP A 242 -6.63 21.02 0.50
C ASP A 242 -5.36 21.86 0.31
N ASP A 243 -5.04 22.73 1.26
CA ASP A 243 -3.85 23.59 1.21
C ASP A 243 -2.55 22.80 1.37
N ILE A 244 -2.59 21.67 2.07
CA ILE A 244 -1.46 20.74 2.22
C ILE A 244 -1.36 19.82 1.00
N GLU A 245 -2.47 19.28 0.56
CA GLU A 245 -2.55 18.41 -0.61
C GLU A 245 -1.95 19.08 -1.85
N LYS A 246 -2.24 20.36 -2.07
CA LYS A 246 -1.65 21.18 -3.15
C LYS A 246 -0.12 21.29 -3.11
N GLN A 247 0.51 21.05 -1.95
CA GLN A 247 1.97 21.10 -1.85
C GLN A 247 2.64 19.89 -2.49
N PHE A 248 1.98 18.73 -2.52
CA PHE A 248 2.62 17.49 -2.94
C PHE A 248 1.98 16.79 -4.15
N GLU A 249 0.70 17.03 -4.46
CA GLU A 249 -0.02 16.27 -5.50
C GLU A 249 0.62 16.35 -6.87
N ALA A 250 0.94 17.56 -7.31
CA ALA A 250 1.51 17.82 -8.64
C ALA A 250 3.03 17.86 -8.64
N GLU A 251 3.67 17.53 -7.52
CA GLU A 251 5.13 17.57 -7.40
C GLU A 251 5.78 16.61 -8.40
N SER A 252 6.63 17.18 -9.28
CA SER A 252 7.35 16.39 -10.26
C SER A 252 8.39 15.49 -9.57
N PRO A 253 8.51 14.22 -9.95
CA PRO A 253 9.58 13.34 -9.47
C PRO A 253 10.97 13.80 -9.89
N ALA A 254 11.06 14.74 -10.84
CA ALA A 254 12.32 15.42 -11.19
C ALA A 254 12.74 16.44 -10.12
N SER A 255 11.84 16.83 -9.22
CA SER A 255 12.19 17.67 -8.07
C SER A 255 13.27 16.99 -7.23
N PRO A 256 14.33 17.69 -6.83
CA PRO A 256 15.40 17.09 -6.04
C PRO A 256 14.99 16.70 -4.62
N ASP A 257 13.86 17.22 -4.12
CA ASP A 257 13.56 17.21 -2.68
C ASP A 257 13.22 15.83 -2.13
N PHE A 258 12.56 14.96 -2.89
CA PHE A 258 12.29 13.60 -2.43
C PHE A 258 13.41 12.62 -2.82
N LEU A 259 13.84 12.62 -4.08
CA LEU A 259 14.78 11.61 -4.61
C LEU A 259 16.26 11.94 -4.37
N SER A 260 16.58 13.11 -3.83
CA SER A 260 17.95 13.51 -3.52
C SER A 260 18.41 13.14 -2.09
N ASN A 261 17.56 12.51 -1.31
CA ASN A 261 17.84 12.13 0.07
C ASN A 261 18.06 10.64 0.27
#